data_2e5fb89c505c4f095343bd90e5b75730
#
_entry.id   2e5fb89c505c4f095343bd90e5b75730
#
_cell.length_a   1.000
_cell.length_b   1.000
_cell.length_c   1.000
_cell.angle_alpha   90.00
_cell.angle_beta   90.00
_cell.angle_gamma   90.00
#
_symmetry.space_group_name_H-M   'P 1'
#
loop_
_entity.id
_entity.type
_entity.pdbx_description
1 polymer ?
#
loop_
_entity_poly.entity_id
_entity_poly.type
_entity_poly.pdbx_seq_one_letter_code
_entity_poly.pdbx_strand_id
1 'polypeptide(L)'
;MENNFNHFDKVNALAAAVVGFEFEFYSSLTRGRTAEAISKLVNKKVEVSEKYHSNVPVTADKFKLEPDYSGGNNMVELITGPLPYAEAVPILIKILKWIDENGWTNDRSAFQFSVSFDKNRRDIKQPLQSLDRLKFVLVMDENKIYSRFGNRNNNVYSKSIKKVVPRNRYMVLENIKTIDPKMYKVPGDKYYGVNFEKLEKGYLEFRYLGGKDYQKKISEIREVMDYVILYLYDILSTRSSNYTKEDLEKLQGMMNDYSKVSKCFTNPELFLRYFPDFHVFVDLKGYDENLRTYFPLIRDKIFDLVIEGGVKDCYFNYDTSTGRCQVKDARIRNAMEICDMDIISCDIKSSNVTRCSVYDSKIKKSIVKDCYMARGTKVIDSKFEDSSAEVTNTLDNCYINCKEKSINCKIVGGVFVDGILGDFSEVSKETQKTKNWNVIRSERFVTDKRLKNLNDDYKNPKFGDINY
;
A
#
# COMPACT_ATOMS: atom_id res chain seq x y z
N MET A 1 3.76 20.77 -9.50
CA MET A 1 3.52 19.68 -8.51
C MET A 1 2.91 20.31 -7.28
N GLU A 2 1.60 20.26 -7.15
CA GLU A 2 0.96 20.65 -5.89
C GLU A 2 1.16 19.50 -4.90
N ASN A 3 2.05 19.68 -3.97
CA ASN A 3 2.26 18.79 -2.85
C ASN A 3 1.49 19.36 -1.65
N ASN A 4 0.83 18.50 -0.89
CA ASN A 4 0.15 18.84 0.37
C ASN A 4 1.10 19.24 1.51
N PHE A 5 2.39 19.49 1.19
CA PHE A 5 3.36 19.98 2.15
C PHE A 5 3.11 21.46 2.43
N ASN A 6 3.03 21.80 3.70
CA ASN A 6 2.96 23.19 4.08
C ASN A 6 4.29 23.92 3.79
N HIS A 7 4.25 25.24 3.78
CA HIS A 7 5.44 26.05 3.45
C HIS A 7 6.62 25.80 4.42
N PHE A 8 6.33 25.57 5.69
CA PHE A 8 7.34 25.34 6.74
C PHE A 8 8.07 24.02 6.52
N ASP A 9 7.36 22.95 6.19
CA ASP A 9 7.96 21.64 5.91
C ASP A 9 8.85 21.71 4.67
N LYS A 10 8.46 22.43 3.63
CA LYS A 10 9.31 22.69 2.45
C LYS A 10 10.61 23.36 2.80
N VAL A 11 10.54 24.44 3.56
CA VAL A 11 11.75 25.18 3.99
C VAL A 11 12.67 24.30 4.81
N ASN A 12 12.15 23.55 5.77
CA ASN A 12 12.94 22.65 6.61
C ASN A 12 13.60 21.53 5.82
N ALA A 13 12.83 20.88 4.93
CA ALA A 13 13.35 19.80 4.09
C ALA A 13 14.51 20.25 3.21
N LEU A 14 14.35 21.36 2.51
CA LEU A 14 15.40 21.92 1.65
C LEU A 14 16.61 22.39 2.45
N ALA A 15 16.39 23.01 3.62
CA ALA A 15 17.48 23.45 4.50
C ALA A 15 18.26 22.28 5.11
N ALA A 16 17.64 21.10 5.26
CA ALA A 16 18.28 19.90 5.77
C ALA A 16 19.03 19.10 4.70
N ALA A 17 18.69 19.31 3.42
CA ALA A 17 19.20 18.50 2.33
C ALA A 17 20.65 18.86 1.95
N VAL A 18 21.41 17.81 1.67
CA VAL A 18 22.76 17.85 1.10
C VAL A 18 22.72 17.10 -0.23
N VAL A 19 23.17 17.73 -1.30
CA VAL A 19 23.00 17.24 -2.68
C VAL A 19 24.35 17.18 -3.40
N GLY A 20 24.58 16.08 -4.13
CA GLY A 20 25.69 15.94 -5.08
C GLY A 20 25.16 15.74 -6.49
N PHE A 21 25.95 16.09 -7.50
CA PHE A 21 25.57 16.00 -8.92
C PHE A 21 26.58 15.22 -9.73
N GLU A 22 26.09 14.52 -10.76
CA GLU A 22 26.86 13.91 -11.84
C GLU A 22 26.27 14.40 -13.19
N PHE A 23 27.08 15.10 -13.97
CA PHE A 23 26.71 15.67 -15.27
C PHE A 23 27.46 14.94 -16.37
N GLU A 24 26.77 14.25 -17.25
CA GLU A 24 27.34 13.67 -18.46
C GLU A 24 27.06 14.57 -19.67
N PHE A 25 28.11 15.08 -20.29
CA PHE A 25 27.97 16.01 -21.44
C PHE A 25 29.18 15.94 -22.37
N TYR A 26 29.01 16.53 -23.55
CA TYR A 26 30.09 16.75 -24.52
C TYR A 26 30.56 18.18 -24.41
N SER A 27 31.85 18.42 -24.34
CA SER A 27 32.43 19.75 -24.30
C SER A 27 33.09 20.10 -25.62
N SER A 28 32.94 21.35 -26.08
CA SER A 28 33.68 21.90 -27.18
C SER A 28 35.18 22.15 -26.86
N LEU A 29 35.51 22.13 -25.56
CA LEU A 29 36.87 22.34 -25.06
C LEU A 29 37.55 21.01 -24.70
N THR A 30 38.86 21.03 -24.59
CA THR A 30 39.59 19.91 -23.96
C THR A 30 39.22 19.74 -22.50
N ARG A 31 39.31 18.54 -21.93
CA ARG A 31 38.99 18.26 -20.50
C ARG A 31 39.70 19.23 -19.55
N GLY A 32 40.98 19.50 -19.75
CA GLY A 32 41.73 20.45 -18.92
C GLY A 32 41.13 21.86 -18.98
N ARG A 33 40.80 22.37 -20.17
CA ARG A 33 40.17 23.70 -20.31
C ARG A 33 38.74 23.71 -19.80
N THR A 34 38.01 22.63 -19.96
CA THR A 34 36.66 22.45 -19.38
C THR A 34 36.72 22.53 -17.85
N ALA A 35 37.63 21.80 -17.23
CA ALA A 35 37.83 21.81 -15.78
C ALA A 35 38.21 23.19 -15.26
N GLU A 36 39.16 23.90 -15.94
CA GLU A 36 39.55 25.24 -15.58
C GLU A 36 38.38 26.24 -15.69
N ALA A 37 37.61 26.19 -16.76
CA ALA A 37 36.46 27.06 -16.97
C ALA A 37 35.40 26.86 -15.89
N ILE A 38 35.02 25.61 -15.63
CA ILE A 38 34.05 25.28 -14.58
C ILE A 38 34.59 25.65 -13.18
N SER A 39 35.88 25.41 -12.91
CA SER A 39 36.51 25.77 -11.64
C SER A 39 36.36 27.27 -11.36
N LYS A 40 36.65 28.12 -12.34
CA LYS A 40 36.47 29.57 -12.25
C LYS A 40 35.02 29.97 -12.06
N LEU A 41 34.11 29.33 -12.78
CA LEU A 41 32.68 29.63 -12.77
C LEU A 41 32.03 29.41 -11.40
N VAL A 42 32.36 28.28 -10.76
CA VAL A 42 31.72 27.86 -9.50
C VAL A 42 32.58 28.15 -8.27
N ASN A 43 33.78 28.68 -8.45
CA ASN A 43 34.78 28.93 -7.39
C ASN A 43 35.08 27.67 -6.54
N LYS A 44 35.24 26.55 -7.20
CA LYS A 44 35.64 25.27 -6.58
C LYS A 44 36.74 24.62 -7.41
N LYS A 45 37.63 23.87 -6.77
CA LYS A 45 38.67 23.13 -7.51
C LYS A 45 38.03 22.03 -8.33
N VAL A 46 38.29 21.96 -9.64
CA VAL A 46 37.92 20.84 -10.50
C VAL A 46 39.18 20.08 -10.89
N GLU A 47 39.30 18.84 -10.41
CA GLU A 47 40.43 17.96 -10.73
C GLU A 47 40.12 17.09 -11.92
N VAL A 48 41.05 17.05 -12.87
CA VAL A 48 40.92 16.21 -14.08
C VAL A 48 41.45 14.82 -13.78
N SER A 49 40.68 13.80 -14.11
CA SER A 49 41.13 12.41 -14.15
C SER A 49 41.24 11.93 -15.60
N GLU A 50 42.31 11.20 -15.91
CA GLU A 50 42.46 10.52 -17.17
C GLU A 50 41.79 9.14 -17.19
N LYS A 51 41.41 8.63 -16.02
CA LYS A 51 40.77 7.30 -15.88
C LYS A 51 39.28 7.44 -15.64
N TYR A 52 38.50 6.65 -16.30
CA TYR A 52 37.09 6.42 -16.01
C TYR A 52 36.92 5.74 -14.64
N HIS A 53 35.94 6.15 -13.88
CA HIS A 53 35.72 5.70 -12.50
C HIS A 53 36.95 5.81 -11.59
N SER A 54 37.64 6.92 -11.71
CA SER A 54 38.83 7.18 -10.91
C SER A 54 38.52 7.30 -9.41
N ASN A 55 39.47 6.91 -8.56
CA ASN A 55 39.38 7.05 -7.11
C ASN A 55 39.67 8.47 -6.60
N VAL A 56 39.69 9.48 -7.47
CA VAL A 56 39.87 10.88 -7.03
C VAL A 56 38.73 11.27 -6.10
N PRO A 57 39.02 11.65 -4.84
CA PRO A 57 37.98 11.99 -3.90
C PRO A 57 37.32 13.32 -4.26
N VAL A 58 36.00 13.39 -4.11
CA VAL A 58 35.20 14.61 -4.24
C VAL A 58 34.77 15.12 -2.88
N THR A 59 34.79 16.43 -2.69
CA THR A 59 34.34 17.12 -1.48
C THR A 59 33.53 18.35 -1.84
N ALA A 60 32.97 19.05 -0.86
CA ALA A 60 32.25 20.31 -1.11
C ALA A 60 33.09 21.36 -1.87
N ASP A 61 34.42 21.33 -1.73
CA ASP A 61 35.34 22.29 -2.35
C ASP A 61 36.14 21.73 -3.51
N LYS A 62 36.00 20.42 -3.77
CA LYS A 62 36.77 19.72 -4.80
C LYS A 62 35.87 18.79 -5.63
N PHE A 63 35.71 19.14 -6.88
CA PHE A 63 34.95 18.38 -7.89
C PHE A 63 35.91 17.58 -8.77
N LYS A 64 35.37 16.67 -9.55
CA LYS A 64 36.13 15.82 -10.44
C LYS A 64 35.55 15.84 -11.85
N LEU A 65 36.43 15.93 -12.87
CA LEU A 65 36.05 15.76 -14.28
C LEU A 65 36.79 14.56 -14.85
N GLU A 66 36.06 13.55 -15.35
CA GLU A 66 36.65 12.34 -15.91
C GLU A 66 36.04 12.01 -17.27
N PRO A 67 36.69 11.13 -18.09
CA PRO A 67 36.08 10.64 -19.34
C PRO A 67 34.88 9.75 -19.00
N ASP A 68 33.80 9.82 -19.80
CA ASP A 68 32.75 8.84 -19.78
C ASP A 68 32.69 8.11 -21.14
N TYR A 69 32.96 6.82 -21.12
CA TYR A 69 32.99 6.00 -22.34
C TYR A 69 31.59 5.44 -22.71
N SER A 70 30.57 5.64 -21.89
CA SER A 70 29.20 5.17 -22.19
C SER A 70 28.60 5.90 -23.40
N GLY A 71 28.97 7.15 -23.61
CA GLY A 71 28.54 7.99 -24.73
C GLY A 71 29.49 8.03 -25.92
N GLY A 72 30.68 7.41 -25.82
CA GLY A 72 31.73 7.47 -26.86
C GLY A 72 32.91 8.38 -26.47
N ASN A 73 33.86 8.57 -27.37
CA ASN A 73 35.20 9.06 -27.06
C ASN A 73 35.31 10.50 -26.50
N ASN A 74 34.28 11.35 -26.59
CA ASN A 74 34.35 12.75 -26.21
C ASN A 74 33.40 13.15 -25.12
N MET A 75 32.68 12.20 -24.52
CA MET A 75 31.81 12.51 -23.37
C MET A 75 32.63 12.60 -22.08
N VAL A 76 32.28 13.53 -21.25
CA VAL A 76 32.88 13.76 -19.95
C VAL A 76 31.81 13.69 -18.86
N GLU A 77 32.23 13.28 -17.68
CA GLU A 77 31.40 13.28 -16.48
C GLU A 77 32.00 14.24 -15.46
N LEU A 78 31.23 15.24 -15.08
CA LEU A 78 31.55 16.15 -13.97
C LEU A 78 30.84 15.69 -12.72
N ILE A 79 31.59 15.37 -11.68
CA ILE A 79 31.08 14.90 -10.40
C ILE A 79 31.37 15.94 -9.32
N THR A 80 30.32 16.43 -8.64
CA THR A 80 30.46 17.34 -7.50
C THR A 80 30.54 16.53 -6.19
N GLY A 81 31.09 17.17 -5.15
CA GLY A 81 30.92 16.65 -3.81
C GLY A 81 29.54 16.97 -3.21
N PRO A 82 29.29 16.53 -1.98
CA PRO A 82 28.07 16.86 -1.26
C PRO A 82 28.03 18.33 -0.87
N LEU A 83 26.98 19.05 -1.26
CA LEU A 83 26.77 20.48 -1.04
C LEU A 83 25.46 20.71 -0.28
N PRO A 84 25.39 21.63 0.70
CA PRO A 84 24.11 22.10 1.21
C PRO A 84 23.20 22.57 0.07
N TYR A 85 21.91 22.28 0.13
CA TYR A 85 20.95 22.59 -0.95
C TYR A 85 21.03 24.06 -1.41
N ALA A 86 21.17 24.99 -0.45
CA ALA A 86 21.27 26.43 -0.75
C ALA A 86 22.49 26.79 -1.62
N GLU A 87 23.58 26.03 -1.50
CA GLU A 87 24.79 26.18 -2.32
C GLU A 87 24.71 25.38 -3.62
N ALA A 88 24.11 24.18 -3.54
CA ALA A 88 24.00 23.25 -4.66
C ALA A 88 23.19 23.84 -5.83
N VAL A 89 22.05 24.49 -5.55
CA VAL A 89 21.17 25.05 -6.60
C VAL A 89 21.84 26.12 -7.45
N PRO A 90 22.49 27.15 -6.89
CA PRO A 90 23.24 28.11 -7.71
C PRO A 90 24.34 27.45 -8.55
N ILE A 91 25.07 26.48 -8.03
CA ILE A 91 26.10 25.74 -8.75
C ILE A 91 25.51 24.94 -9.90
N LEU A 92 24.41 24.20 -9.66
CA LEU A 92 23.66 23.49 -10.69
C LEU A 92 23.29 24.41 -11.86
N ILE A 93 22.67 25.54 -11.56
CA ILE A 93 22.23 26.52 -12.59
C ILE A 93 23.43 27.03 -13.41
N LYS A 94 24.53 27.38 -12.77
CA LYS A 94 25.74 27.85 -13.44
C LYS A 94 26.31 26.80 -14.38
N ILE A 95 26.43 25.53 -13.90
CA ILE A 95 26.99 24.44 -14.69
C ILE A 95 26.10 24.13 -15.90
N LEU A 96 24.77 24.01 -15.71
CA LEU A 96 23.84 23.73 -16.82
C LEU A 96 23.87 24.83 -17.89
N LYS A 97 23.91 26.11 -17.51
CA LYS A 97 24.07 27.22 -18.44
C LYS A 97 25.41 27.16 -19.19
N TRP A 98 26.49 26.86 -18.47
CA TRP A 98 27.80 26.71 -19.08
C TRP A 98 27.82 25.57 -20.11
N ILE A 99 27.17 24.42 -19.80
CA ILE A 99 27.05 23.28 -20.74
C ILE A 99 26.24 23.73 -21.98
N ASP A 100 25.18 24.51 -21.80
CA ASP A 100 24.38 25.00 -22.93
C ASP A 100 25.17 25.93 -23.87
N GLU A 101 26.09 26.71 -23.32
CA GLU A 101 26.93 27.65 -24.07
C GLU A 101 28.18 27.00 -24.69
N ASN A 102 28.78 26.01 -24.02
CA ASN A 102 30.12 25.50 -24.35
C ASN A 102 30.14 23.99 -24.65
N GLY A 103 28.98 23.36 -24.70
CA GLY A 103 28.87 21.93 -24.92
C GLY A 103 27.49 21.53 -25.45
N TRP A 104 27.20 20.26 -25.37
CA TRP A 104 25.86 19.71 -25.72
C TRP A 104 25.61 18.40 -25.01
N THR A 105 24.36 17.95 -25.01
CA THR A 105 23.94 16.64 -24.52
C THR A 105 23.09 15.90 -25.56
N ASN A 106 23.06 14.59 -25.49
CA ASN A 106 22.28 13.72 -26.36
C ASN A 106 21.49 12.68 -25.57
N ASP A 107 20.80 11.77 -26.23
CA ASP A 107 19.97 10.75 -25.59
C ASP A 107 20.74 9.78 -24.68
N ARG A 108 22.07 9.70 -24.80
CA ARG A 108 22.95 8.89 -23.96
C ARG A 108 23.42 9.64 -22.71
N SER A 109 23.40 10.97 -22.74
CA SER A 109 23.85 11.79 -21.61
C SER A 109 22.90 11.68 -20.42
N ALA A 110 23.39 11.32 -19.26
CA ALA A 110 22.63 11.30 -18.03
C ALA A 110 22.91 12.56 -17.18
N PHE A 111 21.95 12.90 -16.38
CA PHE A 111 22.11 13.77 -15.22
C PHE A 111 21.64 13.00 -13.99
N GLN A 112 22.50 12.89 -13.01
CA GLN A 112 22.20 12.19 -11.78
C GLN A 112 22.41 13.13 -10.61
N PHE A 113 21.60 12.93 -9.56
CA PHE A 113 21.82 13.66 -8.31
C PHE A 113 21.66 12.71 -7.13
N SER A 114 22.45 12.98 -6.11
CA SER A 114 22.43 12.24 -4.86
C SER A 114 21.91 13.12 -3.75
N VAL A 115 21.07 12.57 -2.87
CA VAL A 115 20.50 13.26 -1.72
C VAL A 115 20.92 12.58 -0.44
N SER A 116 21.37 13.37 0.52
CA SER A 116 21.52 13.01 1.92
C SER A 116 20.99 14.15 2.79
N PHE A 117 21.01 13.98 4.10
CA PHE A 117 20.58 15.02 5.03
C PHE A 117 21.66 15.31 6.07
N ASP A 118 21.69 16.55 6.54
CA ASP A 118 22.59 16.94 7.63
C ASP A 118 22.28 16.12 8.89
N LYS A 119 23.29 15.39 9.37
CA LYS A 119 23.21 14.51 10.55
C LYS A 119 22.90 15.25 11.84
N ASN A 120 23.13 16.56 11.89
CA ASN A 120 22.90 17.40 13.07
C ASN A 120 21.44 17.89 13.18
N ARG A 121 20.60 17.60 12.22
CA ARG A 121 19.20 18.02 12.22
C ARG A 121 18.36 17.18 13.16
N ARG A 122 17.66 17.85 14.09
CA ARG A 122 16.80 17.20 15.11
C ARG A 122 15.41 16.85 14.60
N ASP A 123 14.98 17.49 13.53
CA ASP A 123 13.69 17.25 12.87
C ASP A 123 13.69 15.95 12.05
N ILE A 124 14.85 15.45 11.65
CA ILE A 124 14.98 14.13 11.02
C ILE A 124 15.08 13.07 12.12
N LYS A 125 14.07 12.20 12.21
CA LYS A 125 13.95 11.21 13.29
C LYS A 125 14.63 9.87 12.99
N GLN A 126 14.95 9.62 11.73
CA GLN A 126 15.56 8.38 11.27
C GLN A 126 16.73 8.70 10.34
N PRO A 127 17.86 7.99 10.45
CA PRO A 127 18.94 8.14 9.48
C PRO A 127 18.50 7.64 8.12
N LEU A 128 19.07 8.17 7.05
CA LEU A 128 18.70 7.79 5.68
C LEU A 128 18.90 6.28 5.42
N GLN A 129 19.87 5.65 6.09
CA GLN A 129 20.11 4.21 6.01
C GLN A 129 18.92 3.37 6.47
N SER A 130 18.05 3.91 7.32
CA SER A 130 16.83 3.24 7.80
C SER A 130 15.59 3.60 6.99
N LEU A 131 15.76 4.18 5.79
CA LEU A 131 14.66 4.53 4.89
C LEU A 131 13.73 3.34 4.65
N ASP A 132 12.44 3.54 4.90
CA ASP A 132 11.41 2.60 4.47
C ASP A 132 11.27 2.65 2.94
N ARG A 133 12.00 1.76 2.28
CA ARG A 133 12.09 1.71 0.80
C ARG A 133 10.75 1.42 0.16
N LEU A 134 9.92 0.55 0.77
CA LEU A 134 8.59 0.25 0.24
C LEU A 134 7.70 1.49 0.32
N LYS A 135 7.63 2.15 1.46
CA LYS A 135 6.87 3.39 1.59
C LYS A 135 7.33 4.42 0.56
N PHE A 136 8.64 4.57 0.39
CA PHE A 136 9.20 5.45 -0.63
C PHE A 136 8.74 5.09 -2.05
N VAL A 137 8.80 3.79 -2.42
CA VAL A 137 8.33 3.31 -3.74
C VAL A 137 6.83 3.55 -3.95
N LEU A 138 6.02 3.38 -2.90
CA LEU A 138 4.57 3.55 -2.98
C LEU A 138 4.14 5.02 -3.15
N VAL A 139 4.81 5.93 -2.42
CA VAL A 139 4.46 7.36 -2.46
C VAL A 139 5.05 8.09 -3.67
N MET A 140 6.14 7.59 -4.25
CA MET A 140 6.79 8.26 -5.37
C MET A 140 6.00 8.11 -6.66
N ASP A 141 5.63 9.23 -7.24
CA ASP A 141 4.99 9.28 -8.57
C ASP A 141 6.03 9.44 -9.67
N GLU A 142 6.58 8.33 -10.14
CA GLU A 142 7.58 8.33 -11.21
C GLU A 142 7.04 8.88 -12.55
N ASN A 143 5.72 8.80 -12.79
CA ASN A 143 5.14 9.32 -14.03
C ASN A 143 5.30 10.84 -14.10
N LYS A 144 5.22 11.55 -12.96
CA LYS A 144 5.49 12.99 -12.91
C LYS A 144 6.92 13.33 -13.29
N ILE A 145 7.87 12.45 -12.97
CA ILE A 145 9.28 12.62 -13.33
C ILE A 145 9.50 12.32 -14.81
N TYR A 146 9.05 11.15 -15.28
CA TYR A 146 9.24 10.74 -16.66
C TYR A 146 8.52 11.65 -17.68
N SER A 147 7.37 12.24 -17.33
CA SER A 147 6.69 13.19 -18.21
C SER A 147 7.53 14.43 -18.56
N ARG A 148 8.53 14.76 -17.75
CA ARG A 148 9.43 15.88 -17.95
C ARG A 148 10.69 15.53 -18.72
N PHE A 149 11.15 14.29 -18.63
CA PHE A 149 12.40 13.84 -19.22
C PHE A 149 12.22 12.79 -20.36
N GLY A 150 11.02 12.78 -20.95
CA GLY A 150 10.74 12.01 -22.17
C GLY A 150 10.95 10.49 -21.97
N ASN A 151 11.65 9.86 -22.89
CA ASN A 151 11.79 8.42 -22.95
C ASN A 151 12.73 7.79 -21.92
N ARG A 152 13.08 8.49 -20.84
CA ARG A 152 13.97 7.94 -19.80
C ARG A 152 13.40 6.68 -19.13
N ASN A 153 12.09 6.50 -19.08
CA ASN A 153 11.46 5.27 -18.60
C ASN A 153 11.80 4.00 -19.40
N ASN A 154 12.22 4.15 -20.65
CA ASN A 154 12.68 3.09 -21.53
C ASN A 154 14.21 2.93 -21.50
N ASN A 155 14.93 3.80 -20.82
CA ASN A 155 16.38 3.72 -20.67
C ASN A 155 16.73 2.57 -19.69
N VAL A 156 17.74 1.76 -20.07
CA VAL A 156 18.17 0.62 -19.26
C VAL A 156 18.77 1.02 -17.91
N TYR A 157 19.24 2.27 -17.76
CA TYR A 157 19.87 2.81 -16.55
C TYR A 157 18.95 3.70 -15.71
N SER A 158 17.65 3.81 -16.04
CA SER A 158 16.68 4.60 -15.27
C SER A 158 15.29 3.94 -15.24
N LYS A 159 15.26 2.61 -15.17
CA LYS A 159 14.01 1.85 -15.09
C LYS A 159 13.18 2.25 -13.85
N SER A 160 11.87 2.14 -13.97
CA SER A 160 10.97 2.38 -12.84
C SER A 160 11.30 1.48 -11.65
N ILE A 161 11.44 2.08 -10.46
CA ILE A 161 11.64 1.36 -9.21
C ILE A 161 10.43 0.51 -8.84
N LYS A 162 9.23 0.88 -9.31
CA LYS A 162 8.00 0.09 -9.09
C LYS A 162 8.09 -1.31 -9.69
N LYS A 163 8.92 -1.51 -10.72
CA LYS A 163 9.19 -2.84 -11.30
C LYS A 163 9.96 -3.77 -10.38
N VAL A 164 10.59 -3.25 -9.33
CA VAL A 164 11.30 -4.06 -8.31
C VAL A 164 10.30 -4.84 -7.46
N VAL A 165 9.18 -4.22 -7.09
CA VAL A 165 8.16 -4.80 -6.20
C VAL A 165 7.63 -6.16 -6.71
N PRO A 166 7.15 -6.29 -7.96
CA PRO A 166 6.65 -7.58 -8.44
C PRO A 166 7.73 -8.67 -8.58
N ARG A 167 8.97 -8.27 -8.86
CA ARG A 167 10.08 -9.21 -9.11
C ARG A 167 10.64 -9.82 -7.83
N ASN A 168 10.72 -9.03 -6.77
CA ASN A 168 11.34 -9.39 -5.50
C ASN A 168 10.35 -9.29 -4.34
N ARG A 169 9.08 -9.58 -4.59
CA ARG A 169 7.95 -9.35 -3.69
C ARG A 169 8.15 -9.81 -2.25
N TYR A 170 8.75 -10.99 -2.04
CA TYR A 170 9.00 -11.49 -0.69
C TYR A 170 10.14 -10.75 0.00
N MET A 171 11.27 -10.58 -0.68
CA MET A 171 12.42 -9.86 -0.14
C MET A 171 12.11 -8.38 0.09
N VAL A 172 11.34 -7.76 -0.81
CA VAL A 172 10.98 -6.35 -0.70
C VAL A 172 10.12 -6.11 0.54
N LEU A 173 9.11 -6.93 0.78
CA LEU A 173 8.19 -6.72 1.91
C LEU A 173 8.74 -7.17 3.26
N GLU A 174 9.54 -8.24 3.30
CA GLU A 174 10.14 -8.71 4.55
C GLU A 174 11.39 -7.91 4.96
N ASN A 175 12.18 -7.45 3.99
CA ASN A 175 13.49 -6.83 4.25
C ASN A 175 13.50 -5.31 4.07
N ILE A 176 12.42 -4.70 3.63
CA ILE A 176 12.36 -3.25 3.46
C ILE A 176 12.64 -2.50 4.75
N LYS A 177 12.35 -3.08 5.90
CA LYS A 177 12.61 -2.52 7.23
C LYS A 177 13.69 -3.21 8.02
N THR A 178 14.11 -4.38 7.63
CA THR A 178 15.27 -5.01 8.27
C THR A 178 16.54 -4.45 7.63
N ILE A 179 17.28 -3.74 8.44
CA ILE A 179 18.54 -3.06 8.11
C ILE A 179 19.68 -4.10 8.03
N ASP A 180 19.48 -5.21 7.35
CA ASP A 180 20.64 -5.98 6.93
C ASP A 180 20.92 -5.72 5.45
N PRO A 181 21.84 -4.77 5.16
CA PRO A 181 22.20 -4.42 3.79
C PRO A 181 22.75 -5.58 3.00
N LYS A 182 23.29 -6.60 3.69
CA LYS A 182 23.93 -7.76 3.03
C LYS A 182 22.93 -8.67 2.31
N MET A 183 21.67 -8.67 2.73
CA MET A 183 20.60 -9.40 2.05
C MET A 183 20.00 -8.64 0.86
N TYR A 184 20.33 -7.37 0.70
CA TYR A 184 19.69 -6.46 -0.23
C TYR A 184 20.47 -6.27 -1.54
N LYS A 185 21.02 -7.29 -2.07
CA LYS A 185 21.39 -7.27 -3.48
C LYS A 185 20.15 -7.52 -4.32
N VAL A 186 19.35 -6.47 -4.54
CA VAL A 186 18.46 -6.47 -5.70
C VAL A 186 19.39 -6.40 -6.91
N PRO A 187 19.53 -7.49 -7.69
CA PRO A 187 20.40 -7.46 -8.86
C PRO A 187 19.91 -6.38 -9.79
N GLY A 188 20.70 -5.34 -10.01
CA GLY A 188 20.40 -4.28 -10.95
C GLY A 188 19.88 -2.97 -10.36
N ASP A 189 20.06 -2.67 -9.08
CA ASP A 189 19.69 -1.39 -8.49
C ASP A 189 20.29 -0.19 -9.24
N LYS A 190 21.52 -0.29 -9.73
CA LYS A 190 22.15 0.74 -10.57
C LYS A 190 21.44 0.97 -11.93
N TYR A 191 20.52 0.11 -12.32
CA TYR A 191 19.72 0.23 -13.55
C TYR A 191 18.32 0.80 -13.31
N TYR A 192 18.00 1.19 -12.07
CA TYR A 192 16.74 1.83 -11.74
C TYR A 192 16.89 3.33 -11.56
N GLY A 193 15.81 4.05 -11.68
CA GLY A 193 15.78 5.50 -11.48
C GLY A 193 16.19 5.92 -10.07
N VAL A 194 16.15 5.00 -9.09
CA VAL A 194 16.70 5.18 -7.74
C VAL A 194 17.66 4.04 -7.44
N ASN A 195 18.86 4.38 -7.02
CA ASN A 195 19.89 3.44 -6.62
C ASN A 195 19.95 3.31 -5.10
N PHE A 196 19.30 2.28 -4.57
CA PHE A 196 19.25 2.00 -3.13
C PHE A 196 20.57 1.44 -2.56
N GLU A 197 21.49 0.92 -3.38
CA GLU A 197 22.80 0.43 -2.92
C GLU A 197 23.62 1.53 -2.23
N LYS A 198 23.36 2.78 -2.60
CA LYS A 198 24.05 3.94 -2.01
C LYS A 198 23.60 4.32 -0.61
N LEU A 199 22.48 3.76 -0.13
CA LEU A 199 21.99 4.01 1.24
C LEU A 199 23.01 3.63 2.31
N GLU A 200 23.77 2.56 2.11
CA GLU A 200 24.84 2.16 3.04
C GLU A 200 25.91 3.25 3.21
N LYS A 201 26.15 4.03 2.16
CA LYS A 201 27.08 5.17 2.16
C LYS A 201 26.46 6.44 2.72
N GLY A 202 25.17 6.41 3.08
CA GLY A 202 24.44 7.53 3.68
C GLY A 202 23.86 8.53 2.70
N TYR A 203 23.68 8.14 1.43
CA TYR A 203 22.98 8.94 0.43
C TYR A 203 22.13 8.07 -0.48
N LEU A 204 21.18 8.67 -1.19
CA LEU A 204 20.33 8.03 -2.20
C LEU A 204 20.57 8.71 -3.54
N GLU A 205 20.85 7.92 -4.59
CA GLU A 205 21.16 8.40 -5.93
C GLU A 205 19.95 8.28 -6.85
N PHE A 206 19.65 9.35 -7.58
CA PHE A 206 18.53 9.46 -8.52
C PHE A 206 19.05 9.58 -9.94
N ARG A 207 18.61 8.67 -10.83
CA ARG A 207 19.07 8.49 -12.19
C ARG A 207 17.99 8.74 -13.26
N TYR A 208 16.89 9.34 -12.87
CA TYR A 208 15.75 9.58 -13.76
C TYR A 208 16.03 10.60 -14.85
N LEU A 209 16.96 11.51 -14.61
CA LEU A 209 17.14 12.72 -15.38
C LEU A 209 18.18 12.53 -16.49
N GLY A 210 18.18 13.42 -17.48
CA GLY A 210 19.13 13.39 -18.61
C GLY A 210 18.42 13.34 -19.96
N GLY A 211 19.15 12.87 -20.97
CA GLY A 211 18.72 12.86 -22.36
C GLY A 211 19.12 14.13 -23.12
N LYS A 212 18.74 14.20 -24.39
CA LYS A 212 19.05 15.34 -25.24
C LYS A 212 18.54 16.65 -24.66
N ASP A 213 19.40 17.65 -24.66
CA ASP A 213 19.11 19.02 -24.21
C ASP A 213 18.68 19.14 -22.75
N TYR A 214 19.08 18.19 -21.86
CA TYR A 214 18.69 18.27 -20.45
C TYR A 214 19.24 19.51 -19.76
N GLN A 215 20.36 20.07 -20.21
CA GLN A 215 20.93 21.29 -19.66
C GLN A 215 20.00 22.53 -19.81
N LYS A 216 19.03 22.48 -20.72
CA LYS A 216 18.01 23.53 -20.91
C LYS A 216 16.81 23.38 -19.96
N LYS A 217 16.68 22.24 -19.27
CA LYS A 217 15.54 21.89 -18.39
C LYS A 217 15.81 22.22 -16.93
N ILE A 218 16.33 23.41 -16.65
CA ILE A 218 16.76 23.82 -15.29
C ILE A 218 15.60 23.81 -14.28
N SER A 219 14.43 24.31 -14.68
CA SER A 219 13.24 24.35 -13.83
C SER A 219 12.73 22.96 -13.51
N GLU A 220 12.66 22.08 -14.51
CA GLU A 220 12.20 20.71 -14.36
C GLU A 220 13.14 19.88 -13.49
N ILE A 221 14.45 20.07 -13.64
CA ILE A 221 15.46 19.42 -12.76
C ILE A 221 15.24 19.85 -11.31
N ARG A 222 15.08 21.15 -11.04
CA ARG A 222 14.82 21.65 -9.70
C ARG A 222 13.53 21.11 -9.11
N GLU A 223 12.44 21.15 -9.88
CA GLU A 223 11.16 20.61 -9.42
C GLU A 223 11.23 19.13 -9.05
N VAL A 224 11.98 18.32 -9.80
CA VAL A 224 12.18 16.90 -9.48
C VAL A 224 13.04 16.74 -8.21
N MET A 225 14.09 17.52 -8.07
CA MET A 225 14.94 17.51 -6.86
C MET A 225 14.12 17.90 -5.63
N ASP A 226 13.39 19.01 -5.68
CA ASP A 226 12.55 19.48 -4.58
C ASP A 226 11.49 18.43 -4.21
N TYR A 227 10.83 17.87 -5.22
CA TYR A 227 9.85 16.79 -5.04
C TYR A 227 10.44 15.61 -4.28
N VAL A 228 11.58 15.11 -4.71
CA VAL A 228 12.24 13.95 -4.10
C VAL A 228 12.72 14.25 -2.68
N ILE A 229 13.33 15.41 -2.46
CA ILE A 229 13.82 15.82 -1.14
C ILE A 229 12.66 15.91 -0.14
N LEU A 230 11.53 16.49 -0.55
CA LEU A 230 10.33 16.61 0.29
C LEU A 230 9.80 15.24 0.71
N TYR A 231 9.69 14.29 -0.22
CA TYR A 231 9.22 12.94 0.11
C TYR A 231 10.18 12.16 1.00
N LEU A 232 11.47 12.28 0.77
CA LEU A 232 12.47 11.66 1.65
C LEU A 232 12.40 12.27 3.06
N TYR A 233 12.33 13.59 3.15
CA TYR A 233 12.24 14.29 4.42
C TYR A 233 10.99 13.87 5.20
N ASP A 234 9.83 13.81 4.56
CA ASP A 234 8.57 13.39 5.17
C ASP A 234 8.68 11.98 5.77
N ILE A 235 9.18 11.01 5.00
CA ILE A 235 9.37 9.64 5.47
C ILE A 235 10.34 9.55 6.65
N LEU A 236 11.42 10.33 6.64
CA LEU A 236 12.47 10.29 7.66
C LEU A 236 12.15 11.13 8.90
N SER A 237 11.25 12.11 8.79
CA SER A 237 10.79 12.95 9.90
C SER A 237 9.78 12.22 10.79
N THR A 238 9.16 11.16 10.32
CA THR A 238 8.27 10.31 11.10
C THR A 238 9.06 9.21 11.81
N ARG A 239 8.68 8.87 13.05
CA ARG A 239 9.34 7.77 13.80
C ARG A 239 8.94 6.39 13.32
N SER A 240 7.80 6.28 12.66
CA SER A 240 7.30 5.03 12.08
C SER A 240 6.68 5.30 10.73
N SER A 241 6.88 4.39 9.80
CA SER A 241 6.16 4.44 8.51
C SER A 241 4.76 3.92 8.73
N ASN A 242 3.78 4.81 8.66
CA ASN A 242 2.38 4.43 8.66
C ASN A 242 1.95 4.13 7.22
N TYR A 243 1.39 2.95 7.02
CA TYR A 243 0.81 2.56 5.75
C TYR A 243 -0.68 2.87 5.76
N THR A 244 -1.13 3.69 4.82
CA THR A 244 -2.53 4.01 4.64
C THR A 244 -3.24 2.95 3.80
N LYS A 245 -4.56 2.95 3.79
CA LYS A 245 -5.35 2.10 2.89
C LYS A 245 -4.95 2.32 1.43
N GLU A 246 -4.72 3.56 1.03
CA GLU A 246 -4.27 3.92 -0.32
C GLU A 246 -2.89 3.34 -0.67
N ASP A 247 -1.96 3.31 0.29
CA ASP A 247 -0.64 2.67 0.08
C ASP A 247 -0.80 1.17 -0.18
N LEU A 248 -1.71 0.51 0.53
CA LEU A 248 -1.98 -0.92 0.36
C LEU A 248 -2.68 -1.23 -0.96
N GLU A 249 -3.62 -0.40 -1.39
CA GLU A 249 -4.25 -0.51 -2.70
C GLU A 249 -3.23 -0.33 -3.83
N LYS A 250 -2.30 0.62 -3.69
CA LYS A 250 -1.17 0.78 -4.63
C LYS A 250 -0.27 -0.45 -4.64
N LEU A 251 0.07 -0.98 -3.46
CA LEU A 251 0.89 -2.19 -3.34
C LEU A 251 0.22 -3.38 -4.03
N GLN A 252 -1.07 -3.56 -3.80
CA GLN A 252 -1.86 -4.59 -4.46
C GLN A 252 -1.83 -4.46 -5.98
N GLY A 253 -2.11 -3.26 -6.50
CA GLY A 253 -2.06 -3.01 -7.93
C GLY A 253 -0.69 -3.33 -8.56
N MET A 254 0.40 -3.16 -7.80
CA MET A 254 1.75 -3.54 -8.23
C MET A 254 1.98 -5.04 -8.21
N MET A 255 1.38 -5.76 -7.27
CA MET A 255 1.61 -7.19 -7.09
C MET A 255 0.62 -8.07 -7.86
N ASN A 256 -0.49 -7.52 -8.30
CA ASN A 256 -1.57 -8.20 -9.03
C ASN A 256 -2.14 -9.45 -8.31
N ASP A 257 -1.97 -9.54 -6.97
CA ASP A 257 -2.43 -10.71 -6.21
C ASP A 257 -2.33 -10.46 -4.69
N TYR A 258 -3.47 -10.30 -4.04
CA TYR A 258 -3.58 -10.09 -2.59
C TYR A 258 -3.00 -11.21 -1.74
N SER A 259 -3.25 -12.46 -2.13
CA SER A 259 -2.81 -13.61 -1.36
C SER A 259 -1.27 -13.65 -1.23
N LYS A 260 -0.58 -13.02 -2.16
CA LYS A 260 0.87 -12.91 -2.15
C LYS A 260 1.38 -11.79 -1.25
N VAL A 261 0.61 -10.71 -1.11
CA VAL A 261 0.97 -9.60 -0.20
C VAL A 261 0.84 -10.05 1.25
N SER A 262 -0.26 -10.72 1.61
CA SER A 262 -0.46 -11.23 2.97
C SER A 262 0.65 -12.18 3.42
N LYS A 263 1.14 -13.01 2.51
CA LYS A 263 2.24 -13.97 2.79
C LYS A 263 3.57 -13.32 3.14
N CYS A 264 3.75 -12.02 2.87
CA CYS A 264 4.96 -11.29 3.24
C CYS A 264 5.02 -10.95 4.73
N PHE A 265 3.90 -11.00 5.44
CA PHE A 265 3.85 -10.78 6.88
C PHE A 265 3.96 -12.13 7.61
N THR A 266 5.15 -12.51 8.00
CA THR A 266 5.43 -13.82 8.60
C THR A 266 5.22 -13.86 10.10
N ASN A 267 5.15 -12.69 10.76
CA ASN A 267 4.91 -12.59 12.19
C ASN A 267 3.98 -11.43 12.56
N PRO A 268 3.30 -11.49 13.72
CA PRO A 268 2.35 -10.47 14.16
C PRO A 268 3.01 -9.12 14.49
N GLU A 269 4.25 -9.11 14.98
CA GLU A 269 4.96 -7.86 15.29
C GLU A 269 5.23 -7.06 14.02
N LEU A 270 5.63 -7.75 12.95
CA LEU A 270 5.85 -7.13 11.66
C LEU A 270 4.54 -6.60 11.09
N PHE A 271 3.44 -7.37 11.17
CA PHE A 271 2.12 -6.94 10.75
C PHE A 271 1.66 -5.68 11.50
N LEU A 272 1.68 -5.68 12.82
CA LEU A 272 1.29 -4.53 13.63
C LEU A 272 2.19 -3.31 13.42
N ARG A 273 3.45 -3.51 13.10
CA ARG A 273 4.37 -2.42 12.75
C ARG A 273 3.97 -1.73 11.44
N TYR A 274 3.44 -2.48 10.47
CA TYR A 274 2.96 -1.92 9.20
C TYR A 274 1.57 -1.30 9.32
N PHE A 275 0.76 -1.78 10.28
CA PHE A 275 -0.60 -1.34 10.52
C PHE A 275 -0.79 -0.86 11.97
N PRO A 276 -0.09 0.20 12.39
CA PRO A 276 -0.11 0.64 13.79
C PRO A 276 -1.47 1.17 14.26
N ASP A 277 -2.33 1.59 13.33
CA ASP A 277 -3.67 2.10 13.62
C ASP A 277 -4.70 0.98 13.89
N PHE A 278 -4.31 -0.27 13.70
CA PHE A 278 -5.14 -1.42 13.99
C PHE A 278 -4.75 -2.06 15.30
N HIS A 279 -5.62 -1.94 16.29
CA HIS A 279 -5.54 -2.71 17.53
C HIS A 279 -6.08 -4.12 17.28
N VAL A 280 -5.24 -4.95 16.71
CA VAL A 280 -5.53 -6.36 16.48
C VAL A 280 -4.96 -7.17 17.62
N PHE A 281 -5.82 -7.80 18.40
CA PHE A 281 -5.45 -8.76 19.43
C PHE A 281 -5.62 -10.16 18.85
N VAL A 282 -4.60 -10.97 18.94
CA VAL A 282 -4.67 -12.37 18.54
C VAL A 282 -4.70 -13.24 19.80
N ASP A 283 -5.82 -13.91 20.00
CA ASP A 283 -6.05 -14.85 21.09
C ASP A 283 -6.03 -16.29 20.53
N LEU A 284 -5.18 -17.12 21.09
CA LEU A 284 -5.02 -18.51 20.68
C LEU A 284 -5.72 -19.44 21.67
N LYS A 285 -6.91 -19.86 21.34
CA LYS A 285 -7.73 -20.69 22.19
C LYS A 285 -7.14 -22.10 22.36
N GLY A 286 -6.79 -22.44 23.59
CA GLY A 286 -6.38 -23.78 23.99
C GLY A 286 -4.87 -24.09 23.93
N TYR A 287 -4.05 -23.06 23.62
CA TYR A 287 -2.58 -23.19 23.68
C TYR A 287 -1.93 -21.95 24.26
N ASP A 288 -0.97 -22.21 25.16
CA ASP A 288 -0.19 -21.16 25.72
C ASP A 288 0.78 -20.70 24.74
N GLU A 289 0.72 -20.01 23.88
CA GLU A 289 1.84 -19.74 23.56
C GLU A 289 2.46 -19.35 22.45
N ASN A 290 2.32 -19.61 21.43
CA ASN A 290 3.17 -19.20 20.35
C ASN A 290 2.32 -18.54 19.23
N LEU A 291 2.01 -17.26 19.46
CA LEU A 291 1.45 -16.39 18.44
C LEU A 291 2.08 -16.65 17.05
N ARG A 292 3.38 -16.89 16.99
CA ARG A 292 4.11 -17.19 15.76
C ARG A 292 3.66 -18.50 15.11
N THR A 293 3.26 -19.50 15.89
CA THR A 293 2.84 -20.80 15.35
C THR A 293 1.53 -20.72 14.58
N TYR A 294 0.55 -19.99 15.11
CA TYR A 294 -0.80 -19.92 14.51
C TYR A 294 -1.03 -18.66 13.66
N PHE A 295 -0.18 -17.66 13.79
CA PHE A 295 -0.32 -16.44 13.00
C PHE A 295 -0.39 -16.70 11.49
N PRO A 296 0.40 -17.61 10.89
CA PRO A 296 0.27 -17.89 9.46
C PRO A 296 -1.12 -18.38 9.04
N LEU A 297 -1.88 -19.02 9.93
CA LEU A 297 -3.23 -19.55 9.65
C LEU A 297 -4.31 -18.45 9.67
N ILE A 298 -4.13 -17.42 10.50
CA ILE A 298 -5.09 -16.31 10.64
C ILE A 298 -4.68 -15.07 9.86
N ARG A 299 -3.43 -14.95 9.48
CA ARG A 299 -2.83 -13.79 8.80
C ARG A 299 -3.58 -13.35 7.57
N ASP A 300 -3.90 -14.29 6.69
CA ASP A 300 -4.58 -13.96 5.43
C ASP A 300 -5.98 -13.40 5.70
N LYS A 301 -6.68 -13.94 6.69
CA LYS A 301 -8.01 -13.43 7.10
C LYS A 301 -7.93 -12.05 7.73
N ILE A 302 -6.94 -11.79 8.58
CA ILE A 302 -6.67 -10.46 9.13
C ILE A 302 -6.38 -9.48 7.99
N PHE A 303 -5.54 -9.87 7.06
CA PHE A 303 -5.11 -9.01 5.96
C PHE A 303 -6.30 -8.63 5.06
N ASP A 304 -7.12 -9.59 4.66
CA ASP A 304 -8.31 -9.37 3.84
C ASP A 304 -9.28 -8.41 4.54
N LEU A 305 -9.57 -8.62 5.82
CA LEU A 305 -10.47 -7.75 6.58
C LEU A 305 -9.91 -6.35 6.77
N VAL A 306 -8.61 -6.20 7.02
CA VAL A 306 -7.96 -4.90 7.21
C VAL A 306 -7.93 -4.10 5.91
N ILE A 307 -7.58 -4.74 4.79
CA ILE A 307 -7.46 -4.05 3.50
C ILE A 307 -8.82 -3.70 2.93
N GLU A 308 -9.76 -4.66 2.98
CA GLU A 308 -11.04 -4.50 2.32
C GLU A 308 -12.11 -3.87 3.21
N GLY A 309 -12.01 -4.04 4.53
CA GLY A 309 -13.13 -3.83 5.42
C GLY A 309 -13.06 -2.67 6.39
N GLY A 310 -11.98 -1.96 6.56
CA GLY A 310 -11.91 -0.93 7.61
C GLY A 310 -12.27 -1.52 8.98
N VAL A 311 -11.54 -2.53 9.41
CA VAL A 311 -11.69 -3.21 10.71
C VAL A 311 -10.92 -2.45 11.77
N LYS A 312 -11.53 -2.22 12.94
CA LYS A 312 -10.89 -1.62 14.12
C LYS A 312 -11.20 -2.45 15.34
N ASP A 313 -10.27 -2.44 16.29
CA ASP A 313 -10.47 -2.99 17.64
C ASP A 313 -11.06 -4.40 17.61
N CYS A 314 -10.37 -5.34 16.98
CA CYS A 314 -10.88 -6.70 16.85
C CYS A 314 -9.97 -7.73 17.49
N TYR A 315 -10.56 -8.81 17.98
CA TYR A 315 -9.86 -10.01 18.39
C TYR A 315 -9.92 -11.05 17.27
N PHE A 316 -8.75 -11.57 16.89
CA PHE A 316 -8.65 -12.75 16.07
C PHE A 316 -8.22 -13.94 16.93
N ASN A 317 -8.92 -15.05 16.77
CA ASN A 317 -8.64 -16.30 17.45
C ASN A 317 -8.56 -17.42 16.41
N TYR A 318 -7.73 -18.41 16.69
CA TYR A 318 -7.72 -19.66 15.94
C TYR A 318 -8.20 -20.79 16.84
N ASP A 319 -9.35 -21.34 16.53
CA ASP A 319 -9.89 -22.48 17.27
C ASP A 319 -9.25 -23.78 16.78
N THR A 320 -8.30 -24.30 17.54
CA THR A 320 -7.57 -25.52 17.21
C THR A 320 -8.45 -26.77 17.15
N SER A 321 -9.59 -26.77 17.84
CA SER A 321 -10.53 -27.91 17.85
C SER A 321 -11.33 -28.00 16.56
N THR A 322 -11.67 -26.86 15.96
CA THR A 322 -12.44 -26.77 14.72
C THR A 322 -11.59 -26.47 13.50
N GLY A 323 -10.35 -26.02 13.70
CA GLY A 323 -9.47 -25.56 12.62
C GLY A 323 -9.95 -24.26 11.95
N ARG A 324 -10.79 -23.44 12.59
CA ARG A 324 -11.39 -22.24 12.03
C ARG A 324 -10.86 -20.96 12.67
N CYS A 325 -10.66 -19.96 11.84
CA CYS A 325 -10.41 -18.61 12.32
C CYS A 325 -11.69 -18.03 12.92
N GLN A 326 -11.55 -17.27 13.99
CA GLN A 326 -12.63 -16.53 14.65
C GLN A 326 -12.30 -15.04 14.66
N VAL A 327 -13.31 -14.21 14.43
CA VAL A 327 -13.24 -12.76 14.65
C VAL A 327 -14.26 -12.37 15.72
N LYS A 328 -13.78 -11.63 16.74
CA LYS A 328 -14.62 -11.24 17.88
C LYS A 328 -14.60 -9.74 18.12
N ASP A 329 -15.71 -9.22 18.65
CA ASP A 329 -15.88 -7.87 19.16
C ASP A 329 -15.52 -6.76 18.14
N ALA A 330 -15.62 -7.08 16.86
CA ALA A 330 -15.19 -6.21 15.77
C ALA A 330 -16.32 -5.32 15.22
N ARG A 331 -15.93 -4.14 14.74
CA ARG A 331 -16.76 -3.31 13.87
C ARG A 331 -16.23 -3.40 12.45
N ILE A 332 -16.98 -4.07 11.57
CA ILE A 332 -16.57 -4.31 10.18
C ILE A 332 -17.48 -3.50 9.25
N ARG A 333 -16.87 -2.75 8.34
CA ARG A 333 -17.58 -1.90 7.39
C ARG A 333 -17.02 -2.07 5.99
N ASN A 334 -17.92 -2.22 5.01
CA ASN A 334 -17.59 -2.28 3.58
C ASN A 334 -16.58 -3.39 3.21
N ALA A 335 -16.61 -4.52 3.91
CA ALA A 335 -15.78 -5.67 3.54
C ALA A 335 -16.32 -6.29 2.24
N MET A 336 -15.45 -6.46 1.25
CA MET A 336 -15.83 -7.11 -0.01
C MET A 336 -16.23 -8.56 0.23
N GLU A 337 -15.48 -9.27 1.09
CA GLU A 337 -15.80 -10.62 1.50
C GLU A 337 -15.29 -10.94 2.91
N ILE A 338 -16.16 -11.53 3.74
CA ILE A 338 -15.83 -12.15 5.02
C ILE A 338 -16.21 -13.62 4.87
N CYS A 339 -15.24 -14.52 4.79
CA CYS A 339 -15.53 -15.91 4.46
C CYS A 339 -14.80 -16.93 5.33
N ASP A 340 -15.41 -18.12 5.46
CA ASP A 340 -14.84 -19.32 6.08
C ASP A 340 -14.34 -19.09 7.52
N MET A 341 -15.08 -18.31 8.33
CA MET A 341 -14.71 -18.03 9.72
C MET A 341 -15.92 -18.03 10.66
N ASP A 342 -15.63 -18.03 11.95
CA ASP A 342 -16.63 -17.82 12.98
C ASP A 342 -16.62 -16.33 13.37
N ILE A 343 -17.80 -15.72 13.38
CA ILE A 343 -18.02 -14.31 13.65
C ILE A 343 -18.76 -14.19 14.98
N ILE A 344 -18.18 -13.53 15.98
CA ILE A 344 -18.72 -13.51 17.34
C ILE A 344 -18.80 -12.09 17.84
N SER A 345 -19.96 -11.65 18.32
CA SER A 345 -20.19 -10.33 18.94
C SER A 345 -19.77 -9.16 18.02
N CYS A 346 -19.95 -9.29 16.72
CA CYS A 346 -19.52 -8.28 15.73
C CYS A 346 -20.66 -7.38 15.28
N ASP A 347 -20.33 -6.12 14.93
CA ASP A 347 -21.22 -5.18 14.22
C ASP A 347 -20.73 -5.01 12.79
N ILE A 348 -21.45 -5.63 11.83
CA ILE A 348 -21.09 -5.68 10.41
C ILE A 348 -22.05 -4.84 9.59
N LYS A 349 -21.53 -4.03 8.67
CA LYS A 349 -22.37 -3.22 7.79
C LYS A 349 -21.80 -3.13 6.38
N SER A 350 -22.69 -3.19 5.37
CA SER A 350 -22.35 -3.02 3.95
C SER A 350 -21.24 -3.97 3.50
N SER A 351 -21.36 -5.26 3.86
CA SER A 351 -20.33 -6.27 3.64
C SER A 351 -20.92 -7.56 3.08
N ASN A 352 -20.09 -8.38 2.44
CA ASN A 352 -20.47 -9.73 2.04
C ASN A 352 -19.98 -10.73 3.09
N VAL A 353 -20.87 -11.56 3.61
CA VAL A 353 -20.57 -12.59 4.62
C VAL A 353 -20.93 -13.94 4.02
N THR A 354 -19.92 -14.80 3.81
CA THR A 354 -20.08 -16.04 3.06
C THR A 354 -19.46 -17.24 3.80
N ARG A 355 -20.18 -18.34 3.89
CA ARG A 355 -19.72 -19.59 4.55
C ARG A 355 -19.24 -19.40 5.98
N CYS A 356 -19.84 -18.47 6.71
CA CYS A 356 -19.48 -18.15 8.10
C CYS A 356 -20.51 -18.74 9.08
N SER A 357 -20.03 -19.04 10.31
CA SER A 357 -20.90 -19.22 11.47
C SER A 357 -20.95 -17.92 12.25
N VAL A 358 -22.13 -17.41 12.54
CA VAL A 358 -22.31 -16.10 13.14
C VAL A 358 -23.07 -16.19 14.46
N TYR A 359 -22.48 -15.61 15.50
CA TYR A 359 -22.98 -15.66 16.89
C TYR A 359 -23.11 -14.25 17.46
N ASP A 360 -24.18 -13.96 18.18
CA ASP A 360 -24.40 -12.75 18.97
C ASP A 360 -24.05 -11.45 18.22
N SER A 361 -24.26 -11.42 16.91
CA SER A 361 -23.76 -10.36 16.04
C SER A 361 -24.88 -9.56 15.40
N LYS A 362 -24.56 -8.36 14.92
CA LYS A 362 -25.48 -7.52 14.16
C LYS A 362 -24.94 -7.31 12.75
N ILE A 363 -25.74 -7.67 11.76
CA ILE A 363 -25.42 -7.51 10.34
C ILE A 363 -26.45 -6.58 9.71
N LYS A 364 -26.00 -5.54 9.02
CA LYS A 364 -26.91 -4.56 8.40
C LYS A 364 -26.45 -4.19 6.98
N LYS A 365 -27.44 -4.06 6.06
CA LYS A 365 -27.22 -3.66 4.65
C LYS A 365 -26.13 -4.49 3.97
N SER A 366 -26.21 -5.80 4.15
CA SER A 366 -25.15 -6.75 3.76
C SER A 366 -25.73 -7.91 2.96
N ILE A 367 -24.85 -8.67 2.33
CA ILE A 367 -25.23 -9.97 1.73
C ILE A 367 -24.73 -11.06 2.68
N VAL A 368 -25.62 -11.97 3.08
CA VAL A 368 -25.33 -13.12 3.91
C VAL A 368 -25.66 -14.36 3.10
N LYS A 369 -24.65 -15.17 2.79
CA LYS A 369 -24.80 -16.32 1.91
C LYS A 369 -24.08 -17.56 2.45
N ASP A 370 -24.72 -18.72 2.32
CA ASP A 370 -24.19 -20.01 2.78
C ASP A 370 -23.75 -20.01 4.25
N CYS A 371 -24.40 -19.21 5.09
CA CYS A 371 -24.02 -19.00 6.48
C CYS A 371 -24.90 -19.77 7.45
N TYR A 372 -24.36 -19.99 8.65
CA TYR A 372 -25.11 -20.50 9.78
C TYR A 372 -25.23 -19.42 10.86
N MET A 373 -26.47 -18.97 11.11
CA MET A 373 -26.77 -17.99 12.15
C MET A 373 -27.11 -18.71 13.45
N ALA A 374 -26.22 -18.67 14.38
CA ALA A 374 -26.45 -19.14 15.75
C ALA A 374 -27.01 -18.03 16.64
N ARG A 375 -27.27 -18.37 17.87
CA ARG A 375 -27.95 -17.54 18.89
C ARG A 375 -27.60 -16.04 18.83
N GLY A 376 -28.62 -15.20 19.07
CA GLY A 376 -28.47 -13.76 19.34
C GLY A 376 -28.20 -12.89 18.13
N THR A 377 -28.06 -13.46 16.93
CA THR A 377 -27.71 -12.69 15.74
C THR A 377 -28.93 -11.95 15.16
N LYS A 378 -28.72 -10.67 14.83
CA LYS A 378 -29.71 -9.83 14.16
C LYS A 378 -29.23 -9.40 12.77
N VAL A 379 -29.98 -9.76 11.72
CA VAL A 379 -29.71 -9.36 10.32
C VAL A 379 -30.79 -8.35 9.92
N ILE A 380 -30.35 -7.18 9.40
CA ILE A 380 -31.25 -6.05 9.14
C ILE A 380 -31.02 -5.51 7.73
N ASP A 381 -32.09 -5.18 7.01
CA ASP A 381 -32.03 -4.54 5.69
C ASP A 381 -31.05 -5.24 4.73
N SER A 382 -31.01 -6.59 4.72
CA SER A 382 -29.95 -7.36 4.10
C SER A 382 -30.52 -8.44 3.16
N LYS A 383 -29.69 -8.95 2.26
CA LYS A 383 -30.00 -10.20 1.56
C LYS A 383 -29.55 -11.38 2.41
N PHE A 384 -30.42 -12.37 2.57
CA PHE A 384 -30.16 -13.60 3.29
C PHE A 384 -30.41 -14.78 2.37
N GLU A 385 -29.33 -15.37 1.88
CA GLU A 385 -29.38 -16.35 0.80
C GLU A 385 -28.74 -17.68 1.23
N ASP A 386 -29.35 -18.80 0.86
CA ASP A 386 -28.88 -20.18 1.09
C ASP A 386 -28.31 -20.42 2.51
N SER A 387 -28.83 -19.72 3.49
CA SER A 387 -28.35 -19.68 4.88
C SER A 387 -29.39 -20.21 5.86
N SER A 388 -28.96 -20.72 7.01
CA SER A 388 -29.83 -21.18 8.09
C SER A 388 -29.76 -20.27 9.30
N ALA A 389 -30.84 -20.22 10.07
CA ALA A 389 -30.94 -19.39 11.27
C ALA A 389 -31.64 -20.13 12.41
N GLU A 390 -31.07 -20.08 13.63
CA GLU A 390 -31.63 -20.67 14.85
C GLU A 390 -32.65 -19.76 15.57
N VAL A 391 -33.32 -20.31 16.56
CA VAL A 391 -34.50 -19.77 17.25
C VAL A 391 -34.33 -18.37 17.82
N THR A 392 -33.17 -18.03 18.35
CA THR A 392 -32.92 -16.73 19.02
C THR A 392 -32.55 -15.60 18.07
N ASN A 393 -32.50 -15.87 16.79
CA ASN A 393 -32.10 -14.87 15.77
C ASN A 393 -33.28 -14.02 15.30
N THR A 394 -32.98 -12.91 14.65
CA THR A 394 -33.98 -12.05 14.02
C THR A 394 -33.53 -11.64 12.62
N LEU A 395 -34.40 -11.84 11.65
CA LEU A 395 -34.28 -11.31 10.28
C LEU A 395 -35.27 -10.15 10.16
N ASP A 396 -34.76 -8.92 10.06
CA ASP A 396 -35.54 -7.69 10.08
C ASP A 396 -35.43 -6.98 8.74
N ASN A 397 -36.54 -6.83 8.03
CA ASN A 397 -36.62 -6.23 6.71
C ASN A 397 -35.64 -6.85 5.69
N CYS A 398 -35.51 -8.18 5.68
CA CYS A 398 -34.58 -8.89 4.83
C CYS A 398 -35.24 -9.47 3.56
N TYR A 399 -34.45 -9.57 2.49
CA TYR A 399 -34.80 -10.42 1.34
C TYR A 399 -34.27 -11.83 1.63
N ILE A 400 -35.14 -12.80 1.79
CA ILE A 400 -34.80 -14.17 2.23
C ILE A 400 -35.04 -15.15 1.09
N ASN A 401 -33.97 -15.81 0.63
CA ASN A 401 -34.03 -16.84 -0.43
C ASN A 401 -33.06 -17.97 -0.04
N CYS A 402 -33.53 -18.95 0.69
CA CYS A 402 -32.72 -19.98 1.30
C CYS A 402 -32.98 -21.40 0.80
N LYS A 403 -33.84 -21.58 -0.22
CA LYS A 403 -34.16 -22.87 -0.82
C LYS A 403 -34.44 -23.98 0.20
N GLU A 404 -33.49 -24.88 0.38
CA GLU A 404 -33.60 -26.05 1.25
C GLU A 404 -33.10 -25.83 2.69
N LYS A 405 -32.66 -24.59 3.04
CA LYS A 405 -32.14 -24.29 4.36
C LYS A 405 -33.27 -23.98 5.35
N SER A 406 -33.10 -24.47 6.59
CA SER A 406 -34.06 -24.27 7.67
C SER A 406 -33.89 -22.92 8.33
N ILE A 407 -34.99 -22.17 8.48
CA ILE A 407 -35.10 -20.91 9.15
C ILE A 407 -35.99 -21.07 10.37
N ASN A 408 -35.41 -21.07 11.57
CA ASN A 408 -36.07 -21.26 12.86
C ASN A 408 -36.02 -20.01 13.72
N CYS A 409 -36.27 -18.83 13.15
CA CYS A 409 -36.09 -17.58 13.84
C CYS A 409 -37.25 -16.62 13.63
N LYS A 410 -37.16 -15.45 14.27
CA LYS A 410 -38.11 -14.36 14.08
C LYS A 410 -37.84 -13.61 12.78
N ILE A 411 -38.89 -13.46 11.95
CA ILE A 411 -38.87 -12.71 10.68
C ILE A 411 -39.81 -11.53 10.83
N VAL A 412 -39.29 -10.30 10.68
CA VAL A 412 -40.02 -9.05 10.85
C VAL A 412 -39.91 -8.21 9.58
N GLY A 413 -41.03 -8.09 8.83
CA GLY A 413 -41.04 -7.37 7.56
C GLY A 413 -40.17 -8.02 6.48
N GLY A 414 -39.91 -7.29 5.38
CA GLY A 414 -39.09 -7.77 4.27
C GLY A 414 -39.83 -8.76 3.34
N VAL A 415 -39.05 -9.48 2.54
CA VAL A 415 -39.58 -10.40 1.53
C VAL A 415 -39.03 -11.82 1.74
N PHE A 416 -39.90 -12.78 1.95
CA PHE A 416 -39.57 -14.19 2.02
C PHE A 416 -39.86 -14.86 0.69
N VAL A 417 -38.84 -15.24 -0.04
CA VAL A 417 -38.94 -15.80 -1.40
C VAL A 417 -39.03 -17.32 -1.38
N ASP A 418 -38.03 -17.95 -0.74
CA ASP A 418 -37.92 -19.41 -0.71
C ASP A 418 -37.17 -19.84 0.57
N GLY A 419 -37.55 -21.00 1.13
CA GLY A 419 -36.91 -21.59 2.30
C GLY A 419 -37.83 -22.50 3.09
N ILE A 420 -37.27 -23.13 4.13
CA ILE A 420 -37.96 -24.02 5.03
C ILE A 420 -38.16 -23.30 6.37
N LEU A 421 -39.41 -23.02 6.75
CA LEU A 421 -39.74 -22.52 8.08
C LEU A 421 -39.79 -23.69 9.07
N GLY A 422 -38.89 -23.67 10.04
CA GLY A 422 -38.93 -24.67 11.09
C GLY A 422 -39.95 -24.35 12.20
N ASP A 423 -40.10 -25.27 13.15
CA ASP A 423 -41.18 -25.26 14.17
C ASP A 423 -41.20 -23.98 15.05
N PHE A 424 -40.08 -23.33 15.23
CA PHE A 424 -39.94 -22.14 16.07
C PHE A 424 -39.92 -20.81 15.31
N SER A 425 -40.30 -20.84 14.03
CA SER A 425 -40.31 -19.62 13.22
C SER A 425 -41.49 -18.73 13.59
N GLU A 426 -41.20 -17.45 13.86
CA GLU A 426 -42.21 -16.40 14.04
C GLU A 426 -42.14 -15.44 12.83
N VAL A 427 -43.20 -15.37 12.04
CA VAL A 427 -43.24 -14.48 10.86
C VAL A 427 -44.25 -13.37 11.09
N SER A 428 -43.82 -12.13 11.05
CA SER A 428 -44.71 -10.97 11.23
C SER A 428 -45.71 -10.80 10.08
N LYS A 429 -46.79 -10.09 10.34
CA LYS A 429 -47.84 -9.82 9.32
C LYS A 429 -47.31 -8.94 8.15
N GLU A 430 -46.31 -8.11 8.44
CA GLU A 430 -45.71 -7.19 7.47
C GLU A 430 -44.76 -7.88 6.50
N THR A 431 -44.38 -9.14 6.77
CA THR A 431 -43.53 -9.92 5.89
C THR A 431 -44.25 -10.34 4.61
N GLN A 432 -43.73 -9.90 3.45
CA GLN A 432 -44.23 -10.32 2.15
C GLN A 432 -43.73 -11.74 1.87
N LYS A 433 -44.61 -12.61 1.35
CA LYS A 433 -44.28 -14.01 1.07
C LYS A 433 -44.61 -14.32 -0.38
N THR A 434 -43.75 -15.08 -1.07
CA THR A 434 -44.01 -15.59 -2.42
C THR A 434 -44.66 -16.96 -2.35
N LYS A 435 -45.12 -17.46 -3.50
CA LYS A 435 -45.85 -18.73 -3.58
C LYS A 435 -45.02 -20.00 -3.31
N ASN A 436 -43.68 -19.90 -3.26
CA ASN A 436 -42.79 -21.08 -3.25
C ASN A 436 -42.19 -21.40 -1.88
N TRP A 437 -42.71 -20.85 -0.79
CA TRP A 437 -42.20 -21.20 0.53
C TRP A 437 -42.86 -22.48 1.07
N ASN A 438 -42.03 -23.34 1.70
CA ASN A 438 -42.50 -24.57 2.33
C ASN A 438 -42.38 -24.45 3.86
N VAL A 439 -43.36 -25.02 4.56
CA VAL A 439 -43.31 -25.21 6.01
C VAL A 439 -43.08 -26.68 6.27
N ILE A 440 -41.92 -27.07 6.79
CA ILE A 440 -41.69 -28.41 7.32
C ILE A 440 -41.97 -28.35 8.83
N ARG A 441 -42.96 -29.14 9.26
CA ARG A 441 -43.32 -29.31 10.66
C ARG A 441 -42.79 -30.68 11.12
N SER A 442 -42.18 -30.71 12.29
CA SER A 442 -42.06 -32.00 12.97
C SER A 442 -43.46 -32.45 13.41
N GLU A 443 -43.73 -33.73 13.35
CA GLU A 443 -45.04 -34.31 13.74
C GLU A 443 -45.49 -33.97 15.17
N ARG A 444 -44.62 -33.39 16.00
CA ARG A 444 -44.87 -33.00 17.40
C ARG A 444 -45.68 -31.71 17.57
N PHE A 445 -45.80 -30.85 16.55
CA PHE A 445 -46.41 -29.51 16.68
C PHE A 445 -47.64 -29.25 15.83
N VAL A 446 -48.41 -30.30 15.44
CA VAL A 446 -49.61 -30.15 14.61
C VAL A 446 -50.75 -29.37 15.27
N THR A 447 -50.65 -28.98 16.51
CA THR A 447 -51.74 -28.36 17.31
C THR A 447 -51.64 -26.84 17.50
N ASP A 448 -50.62 -26.15 16.96
CA ASP A 448 -50.52 -24.68 17.16
C ASP A 448 -51.40 -23.89 16.20
N LYS A 449 -52.52 -23.35 16.71
CA LYS A 449 -53.49 -22.55 15.96
C LYS A 449 -52.91 -21.31 15.25
N ARG A 450 -51.72 -20.80 15.65
CA ARG A 450 -51.09 -19.63 15.06
C ARG A 450 -50.57 -19.88 13.63
N LEU A 451 -50.21 -21.09 13.32
CA LEU A 451 -49.75 -21.46 11.98
C LEU A 451 -50.88 -21.75 10.99
N LYS A 452 -52.09 -22.02 11.47
CA LYS A 452 -53.29 -22.23 10.64
C LYS A 452 -53.68 -20.95 9.89
N ASN A 453 -53.51 -19.77 10.52
CA ASN A 453 -53.89 -18.48 9.93
C ASN A 453 -52.86 -17.96 8.88
N LEU A 454 -51.69 -18.57 8.77
CA LEU A 454 -50.67 -18.17 7.77
C LEU A 454 -51.00 -18.60 6.33
N ASN A 455 -51.88 -19.60 6.16
CA ASN A 455 -52.28 -20.11 4.82
C ASN A 455 -53.47 -19.37 4.19
N ASP A 456 -54.26 -18.64 4.98
CA ASP A 456 -55.55 -18.10 4.51
C ASP A 456 -55.49 -16.65 3.98
N ASP A 457 -54.40 -15.90 4.22
CA ASP A 457 -54.32 -14.47 3.89
C ASP A 457 -53.60 -14.13 2.55
N TYR A 458 -53.49 -15.10 1.62
CA TYR A 458 -52.75 -14.86 0.37
C TYR A 458 -53.63 -14.41 -0.79
N LYS A 459 -53.64 -13.13 -1.07
CA LYS A 459 -53.99 -12.59 -2.41
C LYS A 459 -52.91 -11.59 -2.86
N ASN A 460 -52.13 -12.04 -3.88
CA ASN A 460 -51.24 -11.29 -4.76
C ASN A 460 -50.48 -10.05 -4.20
N PRO A 461 -49.19 -10.10 -3.92
CA PRO A 461 -48.38 -8.92 -3.74
C PRO A 461 -48.00 -8.29 -5.08
N LYS A 462 -48.20 -6.97 -5.21
CA LYS A 462 -47.55 -6.15 -6.24
C LYS A 462 -46.09 -5.96 -5.86
N PHE A 463 -45.18 -6.38 -6.70
CA PHE A 463 -43.77 -6.06 -6.57
C PHE A 463 -43.54 -4.62 -6.98
N GLY A 464 -43.11 -3.80 -6.04
CA GLY A 464 -42.43 -2.55 -6.35
C GLY A 464 -40.94 -2.83 -6.51
N ASP A 465 -40.33 -2.26 -7.55
CA ASP A 465 -38.88 -2.37 -7.81
C ASP A 465 -38.09 -1.93 -6.61
N ILE A 466 -37.43 -2.88 -5.96
CA ILE A 466 -36.44 -2.59 -4.92
C ILE A 466 -35.07 -2.68 -5.59
N ASN A 467 -34.56 -1.53 -6.02
CA ASN A 467 -33.16 -1.39 -6.41
C ASN A 467 -32.29 -1.40 -5.15
N TYR A 468 -31.43 -2.41 -5.04
CA TYR A 468 -30.38 -2.51 -4.03
C TYR A 468 -29.01 -2.25 -4.67
#